data_b0ad29ca1b54c1d619eec5f544b905e5
#
_entry.id   b0ad29ca1b54c1d619eec5f544b905e5
#
_cell.length_a   1.000
_cell.length_b   1.000
_cell.length_c   1.000
_cell.angle_alpha   90.00
_cell.angle_beta   90.00
_cell.angle_gamma   90.00
#
_symmetry.space_group_name_H-M   'P 1'
#
loop_
_entity.id
_entity.type
_entity.pdbx_description
1 polymer ?
#
loop_
_entity_poly.entity_id
_entity_poly.type
_entity_poly.pdbx_seq_one_letter_code
_entity_poly.pdbx_strand_id
1 'polypeptide(L)' 'SFTNTLCKFNGTWWYINNGAVNFNKTTLVKYGNNWYAVAGGKVAWGYTGNLKYNGGTYRVVNGVVKF' A
#
# COMPACT_ATOMS: atom_id res chain seq x y z
N SER A 1 -14.44 0.36 -12.61
CA SER A 1 -13.82 1.31 -11.69
C SER A 1 -12.83 0.61 -10.78
N PHE A 2 -11.79 1.30 -10.44
CA PHE A 2 -10.77 0.76 -9.56
C PHE A 2 -11.19 0.97 -8.11
N THR A 3 -11.11 -0.09 -7.30
CA THR A 3 -11.41 0.04 -5.89
C THR A 3 -10.14 0.35 -5.11
N ASN A 4 -9.22 -0.61 -5.03
CA ASN A 4 -7.95 -0.42 -4.32
C ASN A 4 -6.84 -0.94 -5.20
N THR A 5 -5.96 -0.07 -5.66
CA THR A 5 -4.86 -0.48 -6.52
C THR A 5 -3.71 0.52 -6.41
N LEU A 6 -2.61 0.20 -7.07
CA LEU A 6 -1.48 1.11 -7.20
C LEU A 6 -1.39 1.62 -8.62
N CYS A 7 -0.93 2.85 -8.78
CA CYS A 7 -0.69 3.44 -10.08
C CYS A 7 0.64 4.17 -10.05
N LYS A 8 1.50 3.90 -11.02
CA LYS A 8 2.80 4.55 -11.09
C LYS A 8 2.68 5.84 -11.88
N PHE A 9 3.12 6.92 -11.26
CA PHE A 9 3.13 8.23 -11.90
C PHE A 9 4.36 9.00 -11.44
N ASN A 10 5.16 9.48 -12.37
CA ASN A 10 6.37 10.25 -12.08
C ASN A 10 7.34 9.50 -11.15
N GLY A 11 7.48 8.19 -11.36
CA GLY A 11 8.39 7.39 -10.54
C GLY A 11 7.87 7.02 -9.16
N THR A 12 6.64 7.40 -8.83
CA THR A 12 6.04 7.13 -7.54
C THR A 12 4.82 6.23 -7.71
N TRP A 13 4.69 5.24 -6.84
CA TRP A 13 3.52 4.38 -6.82
C TRP A 13 2.48 4.97 -5.88
N TRP A 14 1.33 5.35 -6.44
CA TRP A 14 0.26 5.99 -5.70
C TRP A 14 -0.84 5.00 -5.39
N TYR A 15 -1.42 5.14 -4.20
CA TYR A 15 -2.55 4.32 -3.79
C TYR A 15 -3.84 4.95 -4.29
N ILE A 16 -4.56 4.20 -5.11
CA ILE A 16 -5.81 4.66 -5.71
C ILE A 16 -6.96 3.95 -5.03
N ASN A 17 -7.90 4.72 -4.53
CA ASN A 17 -9.11 4.21 -3.90
C ASN A 17 -10.31 4.86 -4.59
N ASN A 18 -11.15 4.02 -5.20
CA ASN A 18 -12.33 4.48 -5.95
C ASN A 18 -11.99 5.50 -7.02
N GLY A 19 -10.88 5.29 -7.72
CA GLY A 19 -10.49 6.13 -8.84
C GLY A 19 -9.73 7.39 -8.48
N ALA A 20 -9.41 7.60 -7.21
CA ALA A 20 -8.68 8.79 -6.76
C ALA A 20 -7.60 8.43 -5.76
N VAL A 21 -6.54 9.24 -5.72
CA VAL A 21 -5.49 9.08 -4.72
C VAL A 21 -6.05 9.43 -3.35
N ASN A 22 -5.85 8.54 -2.38
CA ASN A 22 -6.25 8.79 -1.00
C ASN A 22 -5.01 9.12 -0.17
N PHE A 23 -4.79 10.40 0.08
CA PHE A 23 -3.58 10.87 0.75
C PHE A 23 -3.56 10.62 2.25
N ASN A 24 -4.67 10.17 2.83
CA ASN A 24 -4.77 9.99 4.28
C ASN A 24 -4.80 8.53 4.70
N LYS A 25 -4.61 7.61 3.76
CA LYS A 25 -4.79 6.19 4.05
C LYS A 25 -3.46 5.54 4.40
N THR A 26 -3.49 4.74 5.49
CA THR A 26 -2.40 3.83 5.82
C THR A 26 -2.99 2.42 5.84
N THR A 27 -2.57 1.59 4.91
CA THR A 27 -3.16 0.27 4.74
C THR A 27 -2.23 -0.62 3.93
N LEU A 28 -2.70 -1.83 3.66
CA LEU A 28 -2.02 -2.73 2.71
C LEU A 28 -2.83 -2.79 1.44
N VAL A 29 -2.15 -2.98 0.33
CA VAL A 29 -2.81 -3.13 -0.97
C VAL A 29 -2.11 -4.22 -1.76
N LYS A 30 -2.89 -5.06 -2.42
CA LYS A 30 -2.36 -6.10 -3.28
C LYS A 30 -2.17 -5.56 -4.70
N TYR A 31 -0.98 -5.74 -5.24
CA TYR A 31 -0.69 -5.37 -6.61
C TYR A 31 0.22 -6.41 -7.23
N GLY A 32 -0.23 -7.02 -8.33
CA GLY A 32 0.48 -8.15 -8.90
C GLY A 32 0.46 -9.33 -7.93
N ASN A 33 1.61 -9.87 -7.60
CA ASN A 33 1.73 -11.01 -6.70
C ASN A 33 2.16 -10.63 -5.30
N ASN A 34 2.27 -9.33 -5.01
CA ASN A 34 2.77 -8.84 -3.73
C ASN A 34 1.75 -7.96 -3.04
N TRP A 35 1.92 -7.84 -1.72
CA TRP A 35 1.18 -6.88 -0.93
C TRP A 35 2.14 -5.78 -0.51
N TYR A 36 1.71 -4.55 -0.63
CA TYR A 36 2.52 -3.39 -0.33
C TYR A 36 1.90 -2.56 0.78
N ALA A 37 2.76 -1.98 1.62
CA ALA A 37 2.30 -1.04 2.65
C ALA A 37 2.19 0.34 2.04
N VAL A 38 1.07 1.00 2.32
CA VAL A 38 0.75 2.32 1.80
C VAL A 38 0.58 3.27 2.97
N ALA A 39 1.21 4.43 2.89
CA ALA A 39 1.06 5.48 3.89
C ALA A 39 1.11 6.83 3.19
N GLY A 40 0.18 7.72 3.57
CA GLY A 40 0.12 9.05 2.96
C GLY A 40 -0.21 9.01 1.48
N GLY A 41 -0.92 7.98 1.04
CA GLY A 41 -1.37 7.87 -0.34
C GLY A 41 -0.39 7.24 -1.31
N LYS A 42 0.77 6.78 -0.84
CA LYS A 42 1.78 6.17 -1.71
C LYS A 42 2.45 5.01 -0.99
N VAL A 43 3.12 4.15 -1.76
CA VAL A 43 3.83 3.02 -1.19
C VAL A 43 4.94 3.51 -0.27
N ALA A 44 4.98 2.96 0.93
CA ALA A 44 5.95 3.35 1.95
C ALA A 44 7.19 2.46 1.84
N TRP A 45 8.04 2.72 0.85
CA TRP A 45 9.19 1.87 0.55
C TRP A 45 10.18 1.73 1.70
N GLY A 46 10.26 2.72 2.58
CA GLY A 46 11.17 2.68 3.71
C GLY A 46 10.58 2.09 4.99
N TYR A 47 9.33 1.69 4.95
CA TYR A 47 8.67 1.20 6.16
C TYR A 47 9.04 -0.25 6.43
N THR A 48 9.48 -0.51 7.66
CA THR A 48 9.76 -1.87 8.15
C THR A 48 9.15 -1.99 9.53
N GLY A 49 8.27 -2.98 9.72
CA GLY A 49 7.59 -3.18 10.99
C GLY A 49 6.29 -3.95 10.79
N ASN A 50 5.45 -3.94 11.81
CA ASN A 50 4.17 -4.62 11.75
C ASN A 50 3.07 -3.63 11.42
N LEU A 51 2.09 -4.10 10.63
CA LEU A 51 0.98 -3.26 10.25
C LEU A 51 -0.30 -4.06 10.30
N LYS A 52 -1.31 -3.48 10.94
CA LYS A 52 -2.61 -4.15 11.06
C LYS A 52 -3.44 -3.92 9.81
N TYR A 53 -4.04 -4.98 9.32
CA TYR A 53 -4.91 -4.92 8.17
C TYR A 53 -6.00 -5.98 8.30
N ASN A 54 -7.25 -5.56 8.21
CA ASN A 54 -8.40 -6.44 8.13
C ASN A 54 -8.43 -7.48 9.27
N GLY A 55 -8.10 -7.05 10.48
CA GLY A 55 -8.14 -7.91 11.66
C GLY A 55 -6.90 -8.74 11.88
N GLY A 56 -5.90 -8.65 11.00
CA GLY A 56 -4.64 -9.36 11.16
C GLY A 56 -3.46 -8.41 11.25
N THR A 57 -2.33 -8.94 11.72
CA THR A 57 -1.09 -8.18 11.76
C THR A 57 -0.10 -8.80 10.79
N TYR A 58 0.46 -7.98 9.92
CA TYR A 58 1.38 -8.43 8.88
C TYR A 58 2.73 -7.78 9.05
N ARG A 59 3.78 -8.54 8.77
CA ARG A 59 5.13 -8.00 8.79
C ARG A 59 5.46 -7.35 7.47
N VAL A 60 5.96 -6.12 7.54
CA VAL A 60 6.35 -5.36 6.37
C VAL A 60 7.86 -5.10 6.41
N VAL A 61 8.53 -5.33 5.30
CA VAL A 61 9.95 -5.04 5.16
C VAL A 61 10.15 -4.23 3.90
N ASN A 62 10.66 -3.01 4.07
CA ASN A 62 10.88 -2.06 2.97
C ASN A 62 9.62 -1.87 2.12
N GLY A 63 8.49 -1.76 2.78
CA GLY A 63 7.22 -1.49 2.12
C GLY A 63 6.53 -2.70 1.51
N VAL A 64 7.10 -3.89 1.62
CA VAL A 64 6.55 -5.13 1.06
C VAL A 64 6.19 -6.08 2.19
N VAL A 65 4.97 -6.64 2.13
CA VAL A 65 4.54 -7.59 3.15
C VAL A 65 5.30 -8.90 2.98
N LYS A 66 5.79 -9.43 4.09
CA LYS A 66 6.46 -10.73 4.13
C LYS A 66 5.53 -11.75 4.77
N PHE A 67 5.30 -12.84 4.06
CA PHE A 67 4.46 -13.94 4.54
C PHE A 67 5.26 -15.09 5.11
#